data_c211bb7a35920161fdcaec574903c5e1
#
_entry.id   c211bb7a35920161fdcaec574903c5e1
#
_cell.length_a   1.000
_cell.length_b   1.000
_cell.length_c   1.000
_cell.angle_alpha   90.00
_cell.angle_beta   90.00
_cell.angle_gamma   90.00
#
_symmetry.space_group_name_H-M   'P 1'
#
loop_
_entity.id
_entity.type
_entity.pdbx_description
1 polymer ?
#
loop_
_entity_poly.entity_id
_entity_poly.type
_entity_poly.pdbx_seq_one_letter_code
_entity_poly.pdbx_strand_id
1 'polypeptide(L)'
;NVDRGQLISEADKFTDEEMKKKYKKKYGAAYDEALKQVDDHIGESLLSLYDLGNISTLTEVLFMERCLRLLKKGGRMGMVLPEGVLNNKNLQAVREYFEGKAKIILICSIPQDVFIAAGATVKPSLVFMRRFTNDEESEYANCKSEALAEVTALHQAEIDKLEATIAKADALTESLKDDLKKAQTKLKQAKKDKKNTTSVETEITTIKKEQADNRLNKKTAEKELKGLYKQIDEETKPVVKKKFDYDIPI
;
A
#
# COMPACT_ATOMS: atom_id res chain seq x y z
N ASN A 1 4.95 -19.17 -8.01
CA ASN A 1 5.17 -18.06 -7.07
C ASN A 1 6.62 -17.60 -7.17
N VAL A 2 6.86 -16.29 -7.11
CA VAL A 2 8.20 -15.73 -7.00
C VAL A 2 8.65 -15.83 -5.54
N ASP A 3 9.91 -16.23 -5.33
CA ASP A 3 10.48 -16.27 -3.99
C ASP A 3 10.66 -14.83 -3.44
N ARG A 4 10.18 -14.59 -2.23
CA ARG A 4 10.35 -13.29 -1.55
C ARG A 4 11.82 -12.94 -1.27
N GLY A 5 12.67 -13.95 -1.15
CA GLY A 5 14.12 -13.81 -0.95
C GLY A 5 14.92 -13.64 -2.24
N GLN A 6 14.26 -13.74 -3.41
CA GLN A 6 14.97 -13.59 -4.68
C GLN A 6 15.42 -12.14 -4.88
N LEU A 7 16.75 -11.96 -4.98
CA LEU A 7 17.38 -10.67 -5.18
C LEU A 7 17.76 -10.49 -6.65
N ILE A 8 17.71 -9.24 -7.08
CA ILE A 8 18.23 -8.83 -8.40
C ILE A 8 19.75 -8.93 -8.37
N SER A 9 20.33 -9.55 -9.38
CA SER A 9 21.77 -9.84 -9.45
C SER A 9 22.38 -9.42 -10.79
N GLU A 10 23.72 -9.43 -10.85
CA GLU A 10 24.48 -9.25 -12.10
C GLU A 10 24.07 -10.25 -13.20
N ALA A 11 23.60 -11.46 -12.80
CA ALA A 11 23.15 -12.48 -13.74
C ALA A 11 21.86 -12.09 -14.51
N ASP A 12 21.11 -11.09 -14.01
CA ASP A 12 19.90 -10.57 -14.67
C ASP A 12 20.26 -9.68 -15.88
N LYS A 13 21.53 -9.35 -16.06
CA LYS A 13 22.05 -8.71 -17.27
C LYS A 13 22.40 -9.74 -18.32
N PHE A 14 22.26 -9.36 -19.58
CA PHE A 14 22.82 -10.18 -20.66
C PHE A 14 24.35 -10.19 -20.56
N THR A 15 24.92 -11.39 -20.37
CA THR A 15 26.39 -11.59 -20.30
C THR A 15 26.98 -11.94 -21.66
N ASP A 16 26.18 -12.45 -22.61
CA ASP A 16 26.61 -12.78 -23.96
C ASP A 16 26.85 -11.51 -24.80
N GLU A 17 28.07 -11.34 -25.29
CA GLU A 17 28.47 -10.18 -26.07
C GLU A 17 27.76 -10.05 -27.42
N GLU A 18 27.39 -11.16 -28.06
CA GLU A 18 26.65 -11.11 -29.31
C GLU A 18 25.21 -10.63 -29.05
N MET A 19 24.58 -11.11 -27.97
CA MET A 19 23.26 -10.67 -27.56
C MET A 19 23.27 -9.19 -27.16
N LYS A 20 24.28 -8.73 -26.43
CA LYS A 20 24.45 -7.30 -26.10
C LYS A 20 24.49 -6.43 -27.36
N LYS A 21 25.36 -6.77 -28.34
CA LYS A 21 25.45 -6.06 -29.61
C LYS A 21 24.13 -6.05 -30.37
N LYS A 22 23.44 -7.19 -30.44
CA LYS A 22 22.14 -7.35 -31.10
C LYS A 22 21.08 -6.45 -30.47
N TYR A 23 20.94 -6.47 -29.14
CA TYR A 23 19.93 -5.68 -28.43
C TYR A 23 20.28 -4.18 -28.41
N LYS A 24 21.57 -3.83 -28.25
CA LYS A 24 22.01 -2.44 -28.36
C LYS A 24 21.75 -1.85 -29.76
N LYS A 25 21.98 -2.63 -30.83
CA LYS A 25 21.64 -2.23 -32.20
C LYS A 25 20.13 -2.06 -32.39
N LYS A 26 19.31 -2.95 -31.77
CA LYS A 26 17.85 -2.94 -31.93
C LYS A 26 17.16 -1.85 -31.13
N TYR A 27 17.59 -1.60 -29.92
CA TYR A 27 16.89 -0.77 -28.95
C TYR A 27 17.62 0.54 -28.59
N GLY A 28 18.90 0.70 -28.98
CA GLY A 28 19.67 1.93 -28.77
C GLY A 28 19.73 2.33 -27.30
N ALA A 29 19.41 3.60 -27.02
CA ALA A 29 19.45 4.17 -25.69
C ALA A 29 18.53 3.44 -24.68
N ALA A 30 17.38 2.91 -25.12
CA ALA A 30 16.48 2.15 -24.24
C ALA A 30 17.13 0.88 -23.68
N TYR A 31 18.08 0.28 -24.39
CA TYR A 31 18.86 -0.86 -23.87
C TYR A 31 19.80 -0.42 -22.76
N ASP A 32 20.52 0.69 -22.95
CA ASP A 32 21.44 1.21 -21.92
C ASP A 32 20.68 1.64 -20.66
N GLU A 33 19.50 2.22 -20.83
CA GLU A 33 18.60 2.60 -19.73
C GLU A 33 18.07 1.37 -18.95
N ALA A 34 17.72 0.30 -19.67
CA ALA A 34 17.30 -0.96 -19.03
C ALA A 34 18.44 -1.62 -18.24
N LEU A 35 19.67 -1.60 -18.75
CA LEU A 35 20.83 -2.08 -18.01
C LEU A 35 21.08 -1.26 -16.75
N LYS A 36 21.00 0.06 -16.84
CA LYS A 36 21.12 0.95 -15.69
C LYS A 36 20.06 0.65 -14.63
N GLN A 37 18.80 0.39 -15.03
CA GLN A 37 17.77 -0.02 -14.09
C GLN A 37 18.12 -1.30 -13.33
N VAL A 38 18.74 -2.29 -14.00
CA VAL A 38 19.23 -3.49 -13.30
C VAL A 38 20.34 -3.14 -12.31
N ASP A 39 21.30 -2.32 -12.73
CA ASP A 39 22.42 -1.88 -11.89
C ASP A 39 21.95 -1.13 -10.64
N ASP A 40 21.01 -0.21 -10.81
CA ASP A 40 20.48 0.62 -9.73
C ASP A 40 19.71 -0.21 -8.67
N HIS A 41 19.24 -1.44 -9.01
CA HIS A 41 18.43 -2.31 -8.15
C HIS A 41 19.13 -3.61 -7.72
N ILE A 42 20.43 -3.79 -8.05
CA ILE A 42 21.18 -4.97 -7.60
C ILE A 42 21.15 -5.08 -6.08
N GLY A 43 20.79 -6.26 -5.58
CA GLY A 43 20.66 -6.55 -4.16
C GLY A 43 19.28 -6.23 -3.56
N GLU A 44 18.39 -5.60 -4.32
CA GLU A 44 17.00 -5.44 -3.93
C GLU A 44 16.18 -6.69 -4.26
N SER A 45 15.04 -6.85 -3.58
CA SER A 45 14.09 -7.92 -3.91
C SER A 45 13.54 -7.75 -5.33
N LEU A 46 13.47 -8.83 -6.11
CA LEU A 46 12.82 -8.81 -7.42
C LEU A 46 11.37 -8.28 -7.35
N LEU A 47 10.69 -8.51 -6.24
CA LEU A 47 9.34 -8.02 -6.00
C LEU A 47 9.25 -6.50 -5.85
N SER A 48 10.34 -5.80 -5.50
CA SER A 48 10.35 -4.33 -5.39
C SER A 48 10.11 -3.63 -6.73
N LEU A 49 10.36 -4.32 -7.84
CA LEU A 49 10.09 -3.82 -9.20
C LEU A 49 8.59 -3.74 -9.54
N TYR A 50 7.73 -4.31 -8.70
CA TYR A 50 6.29 -4.39 -8.91
C TYR A 50 5.52 -3.66 -7.83
N ASP A 51 4.53 -2.87 -8.22
CA ASP A 51 3.61 -2.21 -7.28
C ASP A 51 2.85 -3.26 -6.42
N LEU A 52 2.52 -4.39 -7.04
CA LEU A 52 1.82 -5.51 -6.39
C LEU A 52 2.75 -6.48 -5.67
N GLY A 53 4.07 -6.31 -5.73
CA GLY A 53 5.04 -7.23 -5.14
C GLY A 53 4.93 -7.40 -3.63
N ASN A 54 4.47 -6.37 -2.91
CA ASN A 54 4.19 -6.46 -1.47
C ASN A 54 2.86 -7.16 -1.17
N ILE A 55 1.94 -7.22 -2.13
CA ILE A 55 0.60 -7.77 -1.98
C ILE A 55 0.58 -9.24 -2.38
N SER A 56 1.24 -9.60 -3.48
CA SER A 56 1.20 -10.95 -4.04
C SER A 56 2.54 -11.38 -4.61
N THR A 57 2.85 -12.66 -4.41
CA THR A 57 4.00 -13.34 -5.03
C THR A 57 3.56 -14.24 -6.20
N LEU A 58 2.27 -14.23 -6.55
CA LEU A 58 1.72 -15.03 -7.64
C LEU A 58 2.26 -14.52 -8.97
N THR A 59 2.85 -15.42 -9.73
CA THR A 59 3.46 -15.10 -11.03
C THR A 59 2.47 -14.50 -11.99
N GLU A 60 1.24 -15.05 -12.04
CA GLU A 60 0.15 -14.55 -12.88
C GLU A 60 -0.24 -13.10 -12.55
N VAL A 61 -0.24 -12.72 -11.28
CA VAL A 61 -0.53 -11.34 -10.81
C VAL A 61 0.55 -10.37 -11.27
N LEU A 62 1.81 -10.74 -11.07
CA LEU A 62 2.96 -9.94 -11.48
C LEU A 62 3.05 -9.79 -13.01
N PHE A 63 2.71 -10.87 -13.74
CA PHE A 63 2.62 -10.81 -15.20
C PHE A 63 1.50 -9.91 -15.70
N MET A 64 0.33 -9.93 -15.05
CA MET A 64 -0.75 -8.98 -15.35
C MET A 64 -0.26 -7.54 -15.23
N GLU A 65 0.39 -7.20 -14.12
CA GLU A 65 0.96 -5.87 -13.90
C GLU A 65 1.99 -5.54 -14.99
N ARG A 66 2.92 -6.46 -15.27
CA ARG A 66 3.94 -6.25 -16.30
C ARG A 66 3.33 -6.01 -17.67
N CYS A 67 2.34 -6.80 -18.06
CA CYS A 67 1.64 -6.63 -19.33
C CYS A 67 0.93 -5.27 -19.40
N LEU A 68 0.24 -4.86 -18.33
CA LEU A 68 -0.42 -3.56 -18.28
C LEU A 68 0.57 -2.40 -18.42
N ARG A 69 1.73 -2.48 -17.75
CA ARG A 69 2.78 -1.45 -17.81
C ARG A 69 3.41 -1.32 -19.21
N LEU A 70 3.48 -2.41 -19.96
CA LEU A 70 4.01 -2.43 -21.34
C LEU A 70 3.03 -1.87 -22.36
N LEU A 71 1.73 -1.80 -22.05
CA LEU A 71 0.74 -1.24 -22.97
C LEU A 71 0.89 0.29 -23.08
N LYS A 72 0.68 0.80 -24.27
CA LYS A 72 0.42 2.23 -24.45
C LYS A 72 -0.90 2.63 -23.80
N LYS A 73 -1.08 3.90 -23.48
CA LYS A 73 -2.38 4.43 -23.04
C LYS A 73 -3.46 4.11 -24.08
N GLY A 74 -4.60 3.61 -23.63
CA GLY A 74 -5.67 3.09 -24.49
C GLY A 74 -5.40 1.72 -25.13
N GLY A 75 -4.21 1.13 -24.91
CA GLY A 75 -3.84 -0.20 -25.42
C GLY A 75 -4.66 -1.33 -24.80
N ARG A 76 -4.89 -2.38 -25.55
CA ARG A 76 -5.72 -3.53 -25.15
C ARG A 76 -4.83 -4.74 -24.87
N MET A 77 -5.25 -5.58 -23.92
CA MET A 77 -4.66 -6.89 -23.67
C MET A 77 -5.72 -7.91 -23.41
N GLY A 78 -5.42 -9.17 -23.74
CA GLY A 78 -6.19 -10.33 -23.35
C GLY A 78 -5.29 -11.33 -22.63
N MET A 79 -5.75 -11.88 -21.54
CA MET A 79 -5.00 -12.85 -20.73
C MET A 79 -5.90 -14.01 -20.34
N VAL A 80 -5.30 -15.22 -20.32
CA VAL A 80 -5.89 -16.39 -19.67
C VAL A 80 -5.46 -16.36 -18.21
N LEU A 81 -6.42 -16.30 -17.31
CA LEU A 81 -6.17 -16.22 -15.87
C LEU A 81 -6.86 -17.37 -15.14
N PRO A 82 -6.26 -17.92 -14.09
CA PRO A 82 -6.97 -18.78 -13.15
C PRO A 82 -8.16 -18.01 -12.52
N GLU A 83 -9.30 -18.67 -12.41
CA GLU A 83 -10.50 -18.04 -11.82
C GLU A 83 -10.25 -17.50 -10.40
N GLY A 84 -9.31 -18.10 -9.65
CA GLY A 84 -8.89 -17.63 -8.33
C GLY A 84 -8.40 -16.16 -8.31
N VAL A 85 -7.87 -15.65 -9.41
CA VAL A 85 -7.47 -14.22 -9.49
C VAL A 85 -8.71 -13.33 -9.45
N LEU A 86 -9.82 -13.78 -10.00
CA LEU A 86 -11.05 -13.00 -10.13
C LEU A 86 -11.96 -13.09 -8.90
N ASN A 87 -11.94 -14.22 -8.16
CA ASN A 87 -12.90 -14.49 -7.09
C ASN A 87 -12.31 -14.63 -5.69
N ASN A 88 -10.99 -14.83 -5.54
CA ASN A 88 -10.36 -14.99 -4.23
C ASN A 88 -10.37 -13.66 -3.46
N LYS A 89 -10.88 -13.66 -2.23
CA LYS A 89 -10.93 -12.49 -1.34
C LYS A 89 -9.54 -11.92 -1.06
N ASN A 90 -8.52 -12.77 -0.93
CA ASN A 90 -7.14 -12.34 -0.67
C ASN A 90 -6.52 -11.55 -1.83
N LEU A 91 -7.10 -11.62 -3.03
CA LEU A 91 -6.65 -10.91 -4.22
C LEU A 91 -7.54 -9.69 -4.55
N GLN A 92 -8.36 -9.24 -3.62
CA GLN A 92 -9.20 -8.05 -3.81
C GLN A 92 -8.35 -6.81 -4.12
N ALA A 93 -7.27 -6.57 -3.37
CA ALA A 93 -6.37 -5.43 -3.61
C ALA A 93 -5.70 -5.49 -5.01
N VAL A 94 -5.47 -6.69 -5.55
CA VAL A 94 -5.00 -6.88 -6.92
C VAL A 94 -6.05 -6.42 -7.92
N ARG A 95 -7.31 -6.82 -7.76
CA ARG A 95 -8.40 -6.39 -8.66
C ARG A 95 -8.60 -4.88 -8.62
N GLU A 96 -8.61 -4.29 -7.43
CA GLU A 96 -8.70 -2.83 -7.22
C GLU A 96 -7.55 -2.06 -7.91
N TYR A 97 -6.34 -2.62 -7.90
CA TYR A 97 -5.22 -2.03 -8.62
C TYR A 97 -5.48 -1.95 -10.13
N PHE A 98 -6.04 -3.01 -10.72
CA PHE A 98 -6.34 -3.03 -12.16
C PHE A 98 -7.57 -2.17 -12.49
N GLU A 99 -8.61 -2.19 -11.66
CA GLU A 99 -9.78 -1.29 -11.80
C GLU A 99 -9.39 0.19 -11.79
N GLY A 100 -8.34 0.56 -11.08
CA GLY A 100 -7.80 1.93 -11.05
C GLY A 100 -6.91 2.31 -12.22
N LYS A 101 -6.63 1.40 -13.17
CA LYS A 101 -5.68 1.62 -14.27
C LYS A 101 -6.17 1.15 -15.63
N ALA A 102 -7.21 0.35 -15.68
CA ALA A 102 -7.74 -0.24 -16.91
C ALA A 102 -9.24 -0.48 -16.82
N LYS A 103 -9.93 -0.36 -17.95
CA LYS A 103 -11.32 -0.81 -18.11
C LYS A 103 -11.34 -2.27 -18.50
N ILE A 104 -12.19 -3.05 -17.86
CA ILE A 104 -12.51 -4.41 -18.25
C ILE A 104 -13.40 -4.35 -19.49
N ILE A 105 -12.98 -5.00 -20.58
CA ILE A 105 -13.77 -5.06 -21.83
C ILE A 105 -14.70 -6.24 -21.80
N LEU A 106 -14.19 -7.42 -21.40
CA LEU A 106 -14.91 -8.68 -21.42
C LEU A 106 -14.23 -9.67 -20.45
N ILE A 107 -15.04 -10.44 -19.76
CA ILE A 107 -14.61 -11.64 -19.04
C ILE A 107 -15.39 -12.83 -19.61
N CYS A 108 -14.67 -13.83 -20.13
CA CYS A 108 -15.26 -15.06 -20.65
C CYS A 108 -14.77 -16.23 -19.80
N SER A 109 -15.69 -16.92 -19.13
CA SER A 109 -15.39 -18.15 -18.39
C SER A 109 -15.18 -19.31 -19.37
N ILE A 110 -14.11 -20.06 -19.19
CA ILE A 110 -13.78 -21.22 -20.00
C ILE A 110 -14.05 -22.50 -19.20
N PRO A 111 -14.58 -23.58 -19.80
CA PRO A 111 -14.75 -24.86 -19.12
C PRO A 111 -13.44 -25.37 -18.50
N GLN A 112 -13.55 -26.05 -17.36
CA GLN A 112 -12.38 -26.53 -16.59
C GLN A 112 -11.58 -27.61 -17.33
N ASP A 113 -12.22 -28.32 -18.24
CA ASP A 113 -11.64 -29.43 -18.98
C ASP A 113 -10.73 -29.01 -20.15
N VAL A 114 -10.75 -27.74 -20.54
CA VAL A 114 -9.97 -27.24 -21.70
C VAL A 114 -8.46 -27.49 -21.53
N PHE A 115 -7.93 -27.45 -20.30
CA PHE A 115 -6.51 -27.67 -20.05
C PHE A 115 -6.16 -29.03 -19.44
N ILE A 116 -7.10 -29.96 -19.35
CA ILE A 116 -6.84 -31.32 -18.85
C ILE A 116 -5.77 -32.02 -19.70
N ALA A 117 -5.82 -31.87 -21.02
CA ALA A 117 -4.82 -32.44 -21.94
C ALA A 117 -3.40 -31.90 -21.70
N ALA A 118 -3.28 -30.71 -21.12
CA ALA A 118 -2.01 -30.09 -20.68
C ALA A 118 -1.65 -30.39 -19.22
N GLY A 119 -2.39 -31.28 -18.56
CA GLY A 119 -2.16 -31.66 -17.16
C GLY A 119 -2.64 -30.63 -16.12
N ALA A 120 -3.41 -29.62 -16.51
CA ALA A 120 -3.92 -28.60 -15.60
C ALA A 120 -5.42 -28.79 -15.35
N THR A 121 -5.80 -28.79 -14.07
CA THR A 121 -7.20 -28.91 -13.60
C THR A 121 -7.79 -27.59 -13.11
N VAL A 122 -7.18 -26.47 -13.46
CA VAL A 122 -7.59 -25.13 -13.03
C VAL A 122 -8.66 -24.60 -13.98
N LYS A 123 -9.75 -24.06 -13.45
CA LYS A 123 -10.76 -23.37 -14.25
C LYS A 123 -10.22 -22.02 -14.70
N PRO A 124 -10.04 -21.79 -16.02
CA PRO A 124 -9.52 -20.54 -16.55
C PRO A 124 -10.64 -19.57 -16.92
N SER A 125 -10.27 -18.29 -17.03
CA SER A 125 -11.09 -17.25 -17.65
C SER A 125 -10.24 -16.42 -18.60
N LEU A 126 -10.83 -16.02 -19.73
CA LEU A 126 -10.26 -15.00 -20.61
C LEU A 126 -10.67 -13.64 -20.09
N VAL A 127 -9.70 -12.79 -19.82
CA VAL A 127 -9.94 -11.43 -19.36
C VAL A 127 -9.35 -10.46 -20.36
N PHE A 128 -10.20 -9.61 -20.92
CA PHE A 128 -9.82 -8.57 -21.86
C PHE A 128 -9.92 -7.21 -21.15
N MET A 129 -8.83 -6.45 -21.20
CA MET A 129 -8.73 -5.13 -20.57
C MET A 129 -8.17 -4.11 -21.56
N ARG A 130 -8.52 -2.85 -21.34
CA ARG A 130 -7.95 -1.68 -22.02
C ARG A 130 -7.36 -0.74 -21.00
N ARG A 131 -6.04 -0.47 -21.10
CA ARG A 131 -5.39 0.52 -20.26
C ARG A 131 -6.08 1.88 -20.42
N PHE A 132 -6.25 2.62 -19.35
CA PHE A 132 -6.82 3.96 -19.40
C PHE A 132 -6.09 4.85 -20.41
N THR A 133 -6.82 5.70 -21.09
CA THR A 133 -6.28 6.86 -21.79
C THR A 133 -5.83 7.90 -20.76
N ASN A 134 -5.15 8.97 -21.20
CA ASN A 134 -4.77 10.05 -20.29
C ASN A 134 -6.01 10.75 -19.69
N ASP A 135 -7.05 10.93 -20.50
CA ASP A 135 -8.30 11.57 -20.07
C ASP A 135 -9.02 10.71 -19.02
N GLU A 136 -9.12 9.39 -19.26
CA GLU A 136 -9.74 8.46 -18.33
C GLU A 136 -8.95 8.32 -17.01
N GLU A 137 -7.62 8.40 -17.07
CA GLU A 137 -6.78 8.37 -15.87
C GLU A 137 -7.02 9.64 -15.03
N SER A 138 -7.13 10.80 -15.69
CA SER A 138 -7.44 12.07 -15.04
C SER A 138 -8.86 12.09 -14.48
N GLU A 139 -9.83 11.58 -15.23
CA GLU A 139 -11.22 11.45 -14.79
C GLU A 139 -11.34 10.52 -13.57
N TYR A 140 -10.70 9.36 -13.62
CA TYR A 140 -10.67 8.43 -12.47
C TYR A 140 -10.04 9.06 -11.22
N ALA A 141 -8.94 9.79 -11.40
CA ALA A 141 -8.27 10.48 -10.30
C ALA A 141 -9.17 11.56 -9.68
N ASN A 142 -9.90 12.32 -10.51
CA ASN A 142 -10.86 13.32 -10.05
C ASN A 142 -12.02 12.66 -9.30
N CYS A 143 -12.64 11.62 -9.87
CA CYS A 143 -13.71 10.85 -9.21
C CYS A 143 -13.25 10.30 -7.85
N LYS A 144 -12.02 9.80 -7.77
CA LYS A 144 -11.44 9.29 -6.52
C LYS A 144 -11.24 10.39 -5.48
N SER A 145 -10.73 11.55 -5.90
CA SER A 145 -10.54 12.72 -5.03
C SER A 145 -11.86 13.24 -4.48
N GLU A 146 -12.86 13.39 -5.34
CA GLU A 146 -14.20 13.83 -4.95
C GLU A 146 -14.88 12.84 -3.99
N ALA A 147 -14.81 11.55 -4.31
CA ALA A 147 -15.39 10.51 -3.47
C ALA A 147 -14.73 10.48 -2.08
N LEU A 148 -13.41 10.61 -2.03
CA LEU A 148 -12.68 10.69 -0.77
C LEU A 148 -13.07 11.91 0.04
N ALA A 149 -13.19 13.08 -0.59
CA ALA A 149 -13.62 14.31 0.08
C ALA A 149 -15.05 14.18 0.62
N GLU A 150 -15.98 13.61 -0.18
CA GLU A 150 -17.36 13.37 0.21
C GLU A 150 -17.45 12.45 1.43
N VAL A 151 -16.76 11.30 1.40
CA VAL A 151 -16.79 10.35 2.52
C VAL A 151 -16.06 10.91 3.74
N THR A 152 -14.93 11.58 3.56
CA THR A 152 -14.20 12.21 4.67
C THR A 152 -15.07 13.24 5.39
N ALA A 153 -15.83 14.04 4.66
CA ALA A 153 -16.73 15.03 5.23
C ALA A 153 -17.80 14.41 6.16
N LEU A 154 -18.26 13.19 5.87
CA LEU A 154 -19.20 12.47 6.74
C LEU A 154 -18.59 12.09 8.09
N HIS A 155 -17.27 11.87 8.13
CA HIS A 155 -16.54 11.47 9.35
C HIS A 155 -15.75 12.61 9.99
N GLN A 156 -15.85 13.84 9.46
CA GLN A 156 -15.02 14.98 9.88
C GLN A 156 -15.12 15.26 11.39
N ALA A 157 -16.31 15.22 11.95
CA ALA A 157 -16.53 15.46 13.38
C ALA A 157 -15.82 14.44 14.29
N GLU A 158 -15.72 13.18 13.83
CA GLU A 158 -15.02 12.13 14.57
C GLU A 158 -13.50 12.26 14.44
N ILE A 159 -13.02 12.61 13.24
CA ILE A 159 -11.62 12.94 12.98
C ILE A 159 -11.19 14.08 13.90
N ASP A 160 -11.91 15.21 13.89
CA ASP A 160 -11.59 16.40 14.70
C ASP A 160 -11.54 16.07 16.19
N LYS A 161 -12.45 15.24 16.67
CA LYS A 161 -12.49 14.80 18.08
C LYS A 161 -11.26 13.97 18.45
N LEU A 162 -10.87 13.03 17.59
CA LEU A 162 -9.70 12.18 17.83
C LEU A 162 -8.40 12.98 17.73
N GLU A 163 -8.28 13.85 16.74
CA GLU A 163 -7.13 14.74 16.60
C GLU A 163 -7.00 15.71 17.77
N ALA A 164 -8.10 16.29 18.24
CA ALA A 164 -8.10 17.12 19.45
C ALA A 164 -7.69 16.34 20.71
N THR A 165 -8.06 15.06 20.80
CA THR A 165 -7.67 14.18 21.90
C THR A 165 -6.16 13.90 21.86
N ILE A 166 -5.61 13.64 20.67
CA ILE A 166 -4.18 13.41 20.47
C ILE A 166 -3.39 14.70 20.81
N ALA A 167 -3.85 15.85 20.31
CA ALA A 167 -3.21 17.13 20.58
C ALA A 167 -3.18 17.49 22.10
N LYS A 168 -4.30 17.23 22.82
CA LYS A 168 -4.34 17.39 24.28
C LYS A 168 -3.37 16.45 25.00
N ALA A 169 -3.27 15.20 24.54
CA ALA A 169 -2.35 14.22 25.10
C ALA A 169 -0.88 14.62 24.85
N ASP A 170 -0.57 15.23 23.72
CA ASP A 170 0.77 15.77 23.42
C ASP A 170 1.12 16.94 24.32
N ALA A 171 0.23 17.91 24.48
CA ALA A 171 0.42 19.03 25.38
C ALA A 171 0.62 18.58 26.84
N LEU A 172 -0.18 17.61 27.29
CA LEU A 172 -0.04 17.03 28.64
C LEU A 172 1.30 16.28 28.79
N THR A 173 1.76 15.58 27.75
CA THR A 173 3.06 14.91 27.76
C THR A 173 4.21 15.89 28.00
N GLU A 174 4.21 17.05 27.36
CA GLU A 174 5.24 18.07 27.56
C GLU A 174 5.16 18.67 28.96
N SER A 175 3.95 19.00 29.45
CA SER A 175 3.77 19.51 30.84
C SER A 175 4.28 18.50 31.87
N LEU A 176 3.90 17.25 31.77
CA LEU A 176 4.32 16.19 32.69
C LEU A 176 5.83 15.88 32.64
N LYS A 177 6.49 16.10 31.50
CA LYS A 177 7.95 16.02 31.40
C LYS A 177 8.63 17.10 32.21
N ASP A 178 8.13 18.33 32.12
CA ASP A 178 8.69 19.47 32.85
C ASP A 178 8.45 19.34 34.36
N ASP A 179 7.27 18.90 34.75
CA ASP A 179 6.95 18.66 36.17
C ASP A 179 7.79 17.52 36.75
N LEU A 180 8.03 16.46 35.99
CA LEU A 180 8.93 15.37 36.39
C LEU A 180 10.37 15.88 36.58
N LYS A 181 10.89 16.75 35.69
CA LYS A 181 12.22 17.36 35.85
C LYS A 181 12.29 18.21 37.10
N LYS A 182 11.28 19.05 37.39
CA LYS A 182 11.19 19.86 38.60
C LYS A 182 11.18 19.02 39.86
N ALA A 183 10.33 17.96 39.89
CA ALA A 183 10.24 17.04 41.01
C ALA A 183 11.55 16.27 41.25
N GLN A 184 12.22 15.80 40.18
CA GLN A 184 13.55 15.16 40.31
C GLN A 184 14.63 16.10 40.85
N THR A 185 14.59 17.38 40.46
CA THR A 185 15.52 18.37 40.97
C THR A 185 15.28 18.63 42.46
N LYS A 186 14.01 18.77 42.89
CA LYS A 186 13.64 18.87 44.31
C LYS A 186 14.12 17.65 45.12
N LEU A 187 13.96 16.42 44.55
CA LEU A 187 14.41 15.21 45.21
C LEU A 187 15.93 15.19 45.40
N LYS A 188 16.70 15.58 44.38
CA LYS A 188 18.16 15.70 44.49
C LYS A 188 18.59 16.68 45.58
N GLN A 189 17.91 17.83 45.66
CA GLN A 189 18.21 18.83 46.71
C GLN A 189 17.83 18.32 48.10
N ALA A 190 16.64 17.75 48.28
CA ALA A 190 16.19 17.19 49.55
C ALA A 190 17.14 16.10 50.10
N LYS A 191 17.66 15.23 49.18
CA LYS A 191 18.67 14.22 49.54
C LYS A 191 20.00 14.84 50.00
N LYS A 192 20.44 15.93 49.36
CA LYS A 192 21.64 16.68 49.81
C LYS A 192 21.45 17.28 51.19
N ASP A 193 20.27 17.84 51.44
CA ASP A 193 19.93 18.51 52.69
C ASP A 193 19.53 17.52 53.82
N LYS A 194 19.59 16.22 53.57
CA LYS A 194 19.15 15.15 54.52
C LYS A 194 17.73 15.32 55.05
N LYS A 195 16.82 15.92 54.24
CA LYS A 195 15.41 16.09 54.56
C LYS A 195 14.58 14.88 54.17
N ASN A 196 13.36 14.77 54.74
CA ASN A 196 12.42 13.70 54.35
C ASN A 196 12.04 13.82 52.86
N THR A 197 12.22 12.72 52.11
CA THR A 197 12.00 12.65 50.66
C THR A 197 10.67 12.00 50.27
N THR A 198 9.94 11.41 51.21
CA THR A 198 8.74 10.58 50.95
C THR A 198 7.68 11.33 50.16
N SER A 199 7.41 12.61 50.48
CA SER A 199 6.40 13.41 49.75
C SER A 199 6.79 13.63 48.29
N VAL A 200 8.07 13.91 48.00
CA VAL A 200 8.57 14.16 46.65
C VAL A 200 8.63 12.85 45.83
N GLU A 201 8.94 11.75 46.48
CA GLU A 201 8.93 10.42 45.84
C GLU A 201 7.51 9.99 45.48
N THR A 202 6.51 10.32 46.29
CA THR A 202 5.09 10.11 45.96
C THR A 202 4.68 10.99 44.80
N GLU A 203 5.06 12.29 44.76
CA GLU A 203 4.81 13.20 43.63
C GLU A 203 5.36 12.63 42.32
N ILE A 204 6.61 12.17 42.31
CA ILE A 204 7.24 11.56 41.13
C ILE A 204 6.49 10.30 40.68
N THR A 205 6.02 9.47 41.60
CA THR A 205 5.28 8.25 41.30
C THR A 205 3.94 8.59 40.65
N THR A 206 3.24 9.60 41.15
CA THR A 206 1.98 10.10 40.59
C THR A 206 2.18 10.62 39.17
N ILE A 207 3.18 11.48 38.94
CA ILE A 207 3.52 12.03 37.62
C ILE A 207 3.82 10.89 36.62
N LYS A 208 4.60 9.88 37.04
CA LYS A 208 4.89 8.73 36.16
C LYS A 208 3.65 7.91 35.81
N LYS A 209 2.72 7.77 36.75
CA LYS A 209 1.45 7.10 36.50
C LYS A 209 0.61 7.89 35.49
N GLU A 210 0.49 9.20 35.68
CA GLU A 210 -0.21 10.09 34.73
C GLU A 210 0.43 10.07 33.35
N GLN A 211 1.76 10.03 33.27
CA GLN A 211 2.47 9.85 31.98
C GLN A 211 2.11 8.54 31.29
N ALA A 212 2.02 7.42 32.06
CA ALA A 212 1.66 6.13 31.52
C ALA A 212 0.21 6.09 31.00
N ASP A 213 -0.72 6.65 31.79
CA ASP A 213 -2.14 6.73 31.46
C ASP A 213 -2.35 7.62 30.21
N ASN A 214 -1.68 8.80 30.18
CA ASN A 214 -1.74 9.70 29.03
C ASN A 214 -1.19 9.05 27.75
N ARG A 215 -0.06 8.32 27.86
CA ARG A 215 0.51 7.58 26.73
C ARG A 215 -0.44 6.49 26.20
N LEU A 216 -1.14 5.79 27.09
CA LEU A 216 -2.12 4.79 26.72
C LEU A 216 -3.31 5.43 26.01
N ASN A 217 -3.85 6.52 26.54
CA ASN A 217 -4.95 7.27 25.94
C ASN A 217 -4.59 7.78 24.54
N LYS A 218 -3.39 8.38 24.39
CA LYS A 218 -2.88 8.81 23.09
C LYS A 218 -2.82 7.66 22.09
N LYS A 219 -2.20 6.54 22.49
CA LYS A 219 -2.06 5.36 21.63
C LYS A 219 -3.41 4.77 21.20
N THR A 220 -4.42 4.83 22.08
CA THR A 220 -5.78 4.39 21.77
C THR A 220 -6.41 5.30 20.73
N ALA A 221 -6.36 6.64 20.92
CA ALA A 221 -6.88 7.59 19.98
C ALA A 221 -6.18 7.52 18.59
N GLU A 222 -4.87 7.34 18.56
CA GLU A 222 -4.10 7.13 17.31
C GLU A 222 -4.55 5.84 16.58
N LYS A 223 -4.82 4.77 17.33
CA LYS A 223 -5.31 3.52 16.77
C LYS A 223 -6.71 3.65 16.21
N GLU A 224 -7.59 4.35 16.92
CA GLU A 224 -8.96 4.63 16.47
C GLU A 224 -8.95 5.51 15.22
N LEU A 225 -8.16 6.57 15.20
CA LEU A 225 -8.00 7.44 14.03
C LEU A 225 -7.49 6.68 12.80
N LYS A 226 -6.50 5.82 12.99
CA LYS A 226 -6.02 4.94 11.91
C LYS A 226 -7.10 3.96 11.43
N GLY A 227 -7.92 3.46 12.34
CA GLY A 227 -9.07 2.60 12.02
C GLY A 227 -10.12 3.36 11.19
N LEU A 228 -10.42 4.60 11.58
CA LEU A 228 -11.36 5.47 10.90
C LEU A 228 -10.90 5.81 9.47
N TYR A 229 -9.64 6.17 9.26
CA TYR A 229 -9.10 6.39 7.91
C TYR A 229 -9.17 5.14 7.03
N LYS A 230 -8.97 3.97 7.62
CA LYS A 230 -9.15 2.71 6.89
C LYS A 230 -10.61 2.46 6.51
N GLN A 231 -11.55 2.79 7.39
CA GLN A 231 -12.97 2.72 7.10
C GLN A 231 -13.37 3.69 5.99
N ILE A 232 -12.90 4.94 6.03
CA ILE A 232 -13.10 5.95 4.99
C ILE A 232 -12.60 5.45 3.63
N ASP A 233 -11.42 4.82 3.58
CA ASP A 233 -10.88 4.23 2.34
C ASP A 233 -11.81 3.14 1.79
N GLU A 234 -12.31 2.24 2.63
CA GLU A 234 -13.26 1.19 2.22
C GLU A 234 -14.61 1.76 1.76
N GLU A 235 -15.15 2.78 2.44
CA GLU A 235 -16.40 3.44 2.07
C GLU A 235 -16.27 4.29 0.80
N THR A 236 -15.07 4.81 0.51
CA THR A 236 -14.78 5.57 -0.71
C THR A 236 -14.87 4.70 -1.97
N LYS A 237 -14.47 3.42 -1.91
CA LYS A 237 -14.43 2.52 -3.07
C LYS A 237 -15.77 2.40 -3.82
N PRO A 238 -16.91 2.13 -3.16
CA PRO A 238 -18.20 2.06 -3.87
C PRO A 238 -18.65 3.40 -4.44
N VAL A 239 -18.27 4.52 -3.83
CA VAL A 239 -18.58 5.86 -4.35
C VAL A 239 -17.79 6.12 -5.63
N VAL A 240 -16.51 5.77 -5.66
CA VAL A 240 -15.67 5.86 -6.88
C VAL A 240 -16.27 5.03 -8.00
N LYS A 241 -16.68 3.78 -7.71
CA LYS A 241 -17.31 2.91 -8.71
C LYS A 241 -18.59 3.50 -9.31
N LYS A 242 -19.39 4.21 -8.51
CA LYS A 242 -20.60 4.90 -9.02
C LYS A 242 -20.26 6.13 -9.87
N LYS A 243 -19.21 6.89 -9.51
CA LYS A 243 -18.80 8.10 -10.22
C LYS A 243 -18.07 7.78 -11.54
N PHE A 244 -17.31 6.69 -11.55
CA PHE A 244 -16.55 6.20 -12.70
C PHE A 244 -17.10 4.86 -13.14
N ASP A 245 -18.31 4.86 -13.66
CA ASP A 245 -19.00 3.66 -14.16
C ASP A 245 -18.84 3.55 -15.69
N TYR A 246 -18.85 2.31 -16.17
CA TYR A 246 -18.78 2.00 -17.59
C TYR A 246 -19.39 0.64 -17.88
N ASP A 247 -20.02 0.49 -19.03
CA ASP A 247 -20.64 -0.76 -19.48
C ASP A 247 -19.61 -1.84 -19.77
N ILE A 248 -19.80 -3.01 -19.18
CA ILE A 248 -19.06 -4.23 -19.52
C ILE A 248 -20.01 -5.12 -20.32
N PRO A 249 -19.76 -5.36 -21.62
CA PRO A 249 -20.55 -6.30 -22.40
C PRO A 249 -20.46 -7.70 -21.80
N ILE A 250 -21.58 -8.36 -21.62
CA ILE A 250 -21.72 -9.72 -21.11
C ILE A 250 -22.01 -10.65 -22.28
#